data_7037cb877a022e469b3179cfd39495d1
#
_entry.id   7037cb877a022e469b3179cfd39495d1
#
_cell.length_a   1.000
_cell.length_b   1.000
_cell.length_c   1.000
_cell.angle_alpha   90.00
_cell.angle_beta   90.00
_cell.angle_gamma   90.00
#
_symmetry.space_group_name_H-M   'P 1'
#
loop_
_entity.id
_entity.type
_entity.pdbx_description
1 polymer ?
#
loop_
_entity_poly.entity_id
_entity_poly.type
_entity_poly.pdbx_seq_one_letter_code
_entity_poly.pdbx_strand_id
1 'polypeptide(L)'
;PPSKDPDRPKRTNSLRKSSGKSSGGQTGHDGSTLQMCSTPDVLIDHRPDFCNCCGLDLVDQPGQLTSRRQVIAIPPIAPLYTEHRVFQKKCTCGHKTSGTFPNGVAAPISYGPQTRAVIAYLHTRQFVPLARISEFFTSVCNMPISQGTICGILDRLAEKARPAFELIKQAVCKSSVVGSDETGVNLNGKLHWIWTWQSQKA
;
A
#
# COMPACT_ATOMS: atom_id res chain seq x y z
N PRO A 1 -26.30 -2.28 24.33
CA PRO A 1 -27.21 -1.24 24.78
C PRO A 1 -26.42 -0.13 25.46
N PRO A 2 -26.77 1.16 25.22
CA PRO A 2 -26.05 2.24 25.88
C PRO A 2 -26.22 2.14 27.38
N SER A 3 -25.10 2.29 28.11
CA SER A 3 -25.07 2.29 29.57
C SER A 3 -26.10 3.32 30.11
N LYS A 4 -26.99 2.87 31.00
CA LYS A 4 -27.96 3.71 31.71
C LYS A 4 -27.37 4.34 32.99
N ASP A 5 -26.06 4.52 33.06
CA ASP A 5 -25.37 5.13 34.19
C ASP A 5 -25.73 6.63 34.25
N PRO A 6 -26.49 7.10 35.28
CA PRO A 6 -26.90 8.51 35.41
C PRO A 6 -25.73 9.46 35.71
N ASP A 7 -24.59 8.95 36.23
CA ASP A 7 -23.43 9.75 36.58
C ASP A 7 -22.37 9.80 35.49
N ARG A 8 -22.66 9.22 34.30
CA ARG A 8 -21.75 9.30 33.18
C ARG A 8 -21.60 10.73 32.69
N PRO A 9 -20.39 11.32 32.72
CA PRO A 9 -20.17 12.66 32.21
C PRO A 9 -20.67 12.74 30.75
N LYS A 10 -21.53 13.71 30.48
CA LYS A 10 -22.04 13.96 29.12
C LYS A 10 -20.83 14.11 28.20
N ARG A 11 -20.83 13.36 27.08
CA ARG A 11 -19.81 13.51 26.04
C ARG A 11 -19.72 15.01 25.72
N THR A 12 -18.55 15.59 25.90
CA THR A 12 -18.27 16.97 25.47
C THR A 12 -18.62 17.06 23.99
N ASN A 13 -19.55 17.94 23.65
CA ASN A 13 -19.85 18.24 22.27
C ASN A 13 -18.54 18.69 21.60
N SER A 14 -18.35 18.26 20.34
CA SER A 14 -17.21 18.71 19.54
C SER A 14 -17.01 20.23 19.71
N LEU A 15 -15.81 20.67 20.03
CA LEU A 15 -15.45 22.10 20.11
C LEU A 15 -15.55 22.80 18.73
N ARG A 16 -15.84 22.07 17.67
CA ARG A 16 -16.11 22.64 16.35
C ARG A 16 -17.42 23.41 16.39
N LYS A 17 -17.33 24.72 16.27
CA LYS A 17 -18.51 25.58 16.00
C LYS A 17 -19.08 25.17 14.63
N SER A 18 -20.40 25.02 14.56
CA SER A 18 -21.08 24.83 13.27
C SER A 18 -20.74 26.00 12.35
N SER A 19 -20.23 25.71 11.17
CA SER A 19 -19.88 26.76 10.18
C SER A 19 -21.11 27.34 9.48
N GLY A 20 -22.32 26.81 9.74
CA GLY A 20 -23.54 27.18 9.03
C GLY A 20 -23.58 26.80 7.55
N LYS A 21 -22.53 26.14 7.06
CA LYS A 21 -22.44 25.70 5.66
C LYS A 21 -23.14 24.34 5.50
N SER A 22 -23.76 24.12 4.33
CA SER A 22 -24.37 22.83 3.97
C SER A 22 -23.32 21.70 3.96
N SER A 23 -23.75 20.47 4.27
CA SER A 23 -22.91 19.29 4.13
C SER A 23 -22.64 19.01 2.64
N GLY A 24 -21.39 18.72 2.28
CA GLY A 24 -20.96 18.45 0.91
C GLY A 24 -19.94 19.46 0.37
N GLY A 25 -19.70 19.42 -0.94
CA GLY A 25 -18.79 20.36 -1.61
C GLY A 25 -19.29 21.80 -1.50
N GLN A 26 -18.42 22.70 -1.04
CA GLN A 26 -18.74 24.13 -0.95
C GLN A 26 -18.60 24.78 -2.32
N THR A 27 -19.33 25.87 -2.56
CA THR A 27 -19.18 26.69 -3.78
C THR A 27 -17.73 27.14 -3.93
N GLY A 28 -17.12 26.87 -5.09
CA GLY A 28 -15.69 27.16 -5.35
C GLY A 28 -14.73 26.05 -4.96
N HIS A 29 -15.22 24.87 -4.52
CA HIS A 29 -14.39 23.69 -4.34
C HIS A 29 -14.25 22.98 -5.68
N ASP A 30 -13.03 22.89 -6.21
CA ASP A 30 -12.73 22.11 -7.40
C ASP A 30 -13.00 20.63 -7.13
N GLY A 31 -14.07 20.10 -7.74
CA GLY A 31 -14.42 18.71 -7.64
C GLY A 31 -13.39 17.84 -8.35
N SER A 32 -12.88 16.81 -7.67
CA SER A 32 -12.04 15.80 -8.31
C SER A 32 -12.94 14.77 -9.01
N THR A 33 -13.13 14.92 -10.32
CA THR A 33 -13.89 13.97 -11.15
C THR A 33 -12.92 13.02 -11.84
N LEU A 34 -13.25 11.73 -11.83
CA LEU A 34 -12.50 10.72 -12.55
C LEU A 34 -12.48 11.03 -14.06
N GLN A 35 -11.29 11.18 -14.63
CA GLN A 35 -11.12 11.50 -16.04
C GLN A 35 -10.96 10.22 -16.87
N MET A 36 -11.48 10.25 -18.10
CA MET A 36 -11.30 9.14 -19.04
C MET A 36 -9.84 9.09 -19.53
N CYS A 37 -9.28 7.89 -19.59
CA CYS A 37 -7.99 7.63 -20.20
C CYS A 37 -8.08 7.86 -21.72
N SER A 38 -7.11 8.59 -22.30
CA SER A 38 -7.04 8.82 -23.76
C SER A 38 -6.63 7.57 -24.54
N THR A 39 -5.86 6.69 -23.89
CA THR A 39 -5.30 5.46 -24.49
C THR A 39 -5.68 4.25 -23.63
N PRO A 40 -6.91 3.73 -23.74
CA PRO A 40 -7.33 2.57 -22.99
C PRO A 40 -6.59 1.30 -23.45
N ASP A 41 -6.30 0.40 -22.51
CA ASP A 41 -5.58 -0.86 -22.79
C ASP A 41 -6.42 -1.84 -23.61
N VAL A 42 -7.74 -1.82 -23.45
CA VAL A 42 -8.68 -2.71 -24.15
C VAL A 42 -9.83 -1.89 -24.71
N LEU A 43 -10.17 -2.13 -25.97
CA LEU A 43 -11.34 -1.57 -26.64
C LEU A 43 -12.33 -2.73 -26.93
N ILE A 44 -13.57 -2.55 -26.52
CA ILE A 44 -14.66 -3.48 -26.78
C ILE A 44 -15.76 -2.71 -27.51
N ASP A 45 -15.98 -3.02 -28.78
CA ASP A 45 -17.05 -2.47 -29.57
C ASP A 45 -18.34 -3.26 -29.34
N HIS A 46 -19.42 -2.55 -29.03
CA HIS A 46 -20.77 -3.11 -28.99
C HIS A 46 -21.53 -2.61 -30.21
N ARG A 47 -21.74 -3.46 -31.18
CA ARG A 47 -22.45 -3.16 -32.43
C ARG A 47 -23.76 -3.91 -32.47
N PRO A 48 -24.85 -3.33 -32.97
CA PRO A 48 -26.09 -4.07 -33.18
C PRO A 48 -25.94 -5.02 -34.37
N ASP A 49 -26.32 -6.27 -34.19
CA ASP A 49 -26.30 -7.27 -35.27
C ASP A 49 -27.52 -7.18 -36.19
N PHE A 50 -28.67 -6.72 -35.64
CA PHE A 50 -29.94 -6.66 -36.35
C PHE A 50 -30.64 -5.31 -36.12
N CYS A 51 -31.44 -4.91 -37.09
CA CYS A 51 -32.30 -3.73 -36.99
C CYS A 51 -33.48 -4.01 -36.05
N ASN A 52 -33.65 -3.22 -35.01
CA ASN A 52 -34.75 -3.34 -34.04
C ASN A 52 -36.16 -3.06 -34.63
N CYS A 53 -36.23 -2.46 -35.83
CA CYS A 53 -37.49 -2.14 -36.49
C CYS A 53 -37.92 -3.24 -37.48
N CYS A 54 -37.03 -3.70 -38.38
CA CYS A 54 -37.36 -4.60 -39.47
C CYS A 54 -36.63 -5.93 -39.45
N GLY A 55 -35.72 -6.15 -38.50
CA GLY A 55 -34.96 -7.37 -38.36
C GLY A 55 -33.82 -7.57 -39.40
N LEU A 56 -33.53 -6.56 -40.24
CA LEU A 56 -32.45 -6.64 -41.22
C LEU A 56 -31.11 -6.83 -40.53
N ASP A 57 -30.25 -7.70 -41.11
CA ASP A 57 -28.86 -7.86 -40.64
C ASP A 57 -28.05 -6.59 -40.89
N LEU A 58 -27.33 -6.17 -39.86
CA LEU A 58 -26.53 -4.95 -39.83
C LEU A 58 -25.02 -5.21 -39.68
N VAL A 59 -24.57 -6.46 -39.66
CA VAL A 59 -23.18 -6.83 -39.41
C VAL A 59 -22.22 -6.12 -40.37
N ASP A 60 -22.56 -6.00 -41.65
CA ASP A 60 -21.74 -5.36 -42.67
C ASP A 60 -22.03 -3.86 -42.84
N GLN A 61 -22.96 -3.30 -42.07
CA GLN A 61 -23.29 -1.87 -42.17
C GLN A 61 -22.30 -0.99 -41.38
N PRO A 62 -21.91 0.16 -41.92
CA PRO A 62 -21.00 1.07 -41.21
C PRO A 62 -21.64 1.59 -39.92
N GLY A 63 -20.91 1.50 -38.81
CA GLY A 63 -21.36 1.97 -37.51
C GLY A 63 -20.74 3.34 -37.16
N GLN A 64 -21.50 4.18 -36.47
CA GLN A 64 -21.03 5.45 -35.92
C GLN A 64 -20.90 5.32 -34.39
N LEU A 65 -19.73 5.77 -33.86
CA LEU A 65 -19.52 5.83 -32.41
C LEU A 65 -20.38 6.94 -31.79
N THR A 66 -21.34 6.56 -30.94
CA THR A 66 -22.28 7.48 -30.30
C THR A 66 -21.94 7.77 -28.83
N SER A 67 -21.30 6.85 -28.15
CA SER A 67 -20.97 6.99 -26.73
C SER A 67 -19.77 6.15 -26.36
N ARG A 68 -19.01 6.62 -25.36
CA ARG A 68 -17.90 5.88 -24.76
C ARG A 68 -18.05 5.82 -23.26
N ARG A 69 -17.69 4.69 -22.67
CA ARG A 69 -17.62 4.52 -21.23
C ARG A 69 -16.37 3.72 -20.92
N GLN A 70 -15.73 4.01 -19.79
CA GLN A 70 -14.53 3.28 -19.35
C GLN A 70 -14.77 2.69 -17.98
N VAL A 71 -14.27 1.48 -17.79
CA VAL A 71 -14.24 0.77 -16.50
C VAL A 71 -12.78 0.60 -16.14
N ILE A 72 -12.40 1.09 -14.96
CA ILE A 72 -11.03 0.92 -14.44
C ILE A 72 -11.04 -0.29 -13.51
N ALA A 73 -10.18 -1.25 -13.80
CA ALA A 73 -10.02 -2.45 -12.98
C ALA A 73 -8.55 -2.63 -12.56
N ILE A 74 -8.33 -3.25 -11.42
CA ILE A 74 -7.01 -3.74 -11.02
C ILE A 74 -6.90 -5.16 -11.57
N PRO A 75 -5.89 -5.47 -12.40
CA PRO A 75 -5.67 -6.83 -12.86
C PRO A 75 -5.32 -7.76 -11.69
N PRO A 76 -5.51 -9.06 -11.81
CA PRO A 76 -5.12 -10.02 -10.78
C PRO A 76 -3.64 -9.83 -10.40
N ILE A 77 -3.37 -9.66 -9.10
CA ILE A 77 -2.01 -9.53 -8.58
C ILE A 77 -1.48 -10.93 -8.35
N ALA A 78 -0.42 -11.31 -9.08
CA ALA A 78 0.24 -12.60 -8.94
C ALA A 78 1.71 -12.42 -8.56
N PRO A 79 2.28 -13.33 -7.73
CA PRO A 79 3.69 -13.29 -7.41
C PRO A 79 4.53 -13.65 -8.65
N LEU A 80 5.66 -12.96 -8.82
CA LEU A 80 6.66 -13.29 -9.83
C LEU A 80 7.76 -14.12 -9.15
N TYR A 81 7.96 -15.34 -9.62
CA TYR A 81 9.03 -16.22 -9.14
C TYR A 81 10.24 -16.11 -10.06
N THR A 82 11.37 -15.64 -9.52
CA THR A 82 12.65 -15.58 -10.23
C THR A 82 13.60 -16.61 -9.63
N GLU A 83 14.02 -17.57 -10.44
CA GLU A 83 14.99 -18.59 -10.03
C GLU A 83 16.40 -18.20 -10.48
N HIS A 84 17.34 -18.18 -9.54
CA HIS A 84 18.74 -17.99 -9.80
C HIS A 84 19.45 -19.35 -9.73
N ARG A 85 20.14 -19.73 -10.80
CA ARG A 85 20.85 -21.01 -10.89
C ARG A 85 22.33 -20.79 -11.09
N VAL A 86 23.15 -21.48 -10.30
CA VAL A 86 24.60 -21.44 -10.40
C VAL A 86 25.08 -22.72 -11.07
N PHE A 87 25.87 -22.58 -12.09
CA PHE A 87 26.49 -23.68 -12.82
C PHE A 87 27.96 -23.74 -12.55
N GLN A 88 28.52 -24.97 -12.52
CA GLN A 88 29.95 -25.26 -12.49
C GLN A 88 30.39 -25.77 -13.87
N LYS A 89 31.48 -25.24 -14.35
CA LYS A 89 32.12 -25.72 -15.60
C LYS A 89 33.54 -26.25 -15.30
N LYS A 90 33.92 -27.32 -15.99
CA LYS A 90 35.29 -27.89 -15.93
C LYS A 90 36.10 -27.35 -17.13
N CYS A 91 37.24 -26.75 -16.85
CA CYS A 91 38.21 -26.32 -17.87
C CYS A 91 38.97 -27.51 -18.46
N THR A 92 39.54 -27.37 -19.63
CA THR A 92 40.46 -28.36 -20.24
C THR A 92 41.70 -28.61 -19.37
N CYS A 93 42.16 -27.65 -18.54
CA CYS A 93 43.20 -27.82 -17.54
C CYS A 93 42.79 -28.65 -16.32
N GLY A 94 41.52 -29.12 -16.25
CA GLY A 94 40.96 -29.91 -15.15
C GLY A 94 40.34 -29.09 -14.03
N HIS A 95 40.55 -27.76 -13.98
CA HIS A 95 39.98 -26.89 -12.95
C HIS A 95 38.47 -26.72 -13.10
N LYS A 96 37.76 -26.70 -11.96
CA LYS A 96 36.29 -26.45 -11.90
C LYS A 96 36.06 -25.03 -11.43
N THR A 97 35.28 -24.27 -12.20
CA THR A 97 34.89 -22.91 -11.86
C THR A 97 33.39 -22.85 -11.73
N SER A 98 32.91 -22.33 -10.60
CA SER A 98 31.46 -22.14 -10.32
C SER A 98 31.11 -20.67 -10.48
N GLY A 99 29.89 -20.40 -10.98
CA GLY A 99 29.31 -19.08 -10.88
C GLY A 99 29.02 -18.70 -9.43
N THR A 100 28.56 -17.47 -9.22
CA THR A 100 28.18 -16.95 -7.90
C THR A 100 26.77 -16.36 -7.96
N PHE A 101 26.03 -16.44 -6.86
CA PHE A 101 24.76 -15.73 -6.73
C PHE A 101 24.99 -14.22 -6.61
N PRO A 102 24.09 -13.39 -7.15
CA PRO A 102 24.17 -11.95 -6.96
C PRO A 102 23.91 -11.56 -5.49
N ASN A 103 24.36 -10.36 -5.13
CA ASN A 103 24.11 -9.83 -3.78
C ASN A 103 22.60 -9.82 -3.46
N GLY A 104 22.25 -10.28 -2.28
CA GLY A 104 20.87 -10.37 -1.79
C GLY A 104 20.15 -11.68 -2.10
N VAL A 105 20.78 -12.60 -2.84
CA VAL A 105 20.28 -13.96 -3.11
C VAL A 105 21.12 -14.95 -2.30
N ALA A 106 20.84 -15.04 -1.00
CA ALA A 106 21.58 -15.91 -0.08
C ALA A 106 20.77 -17.12 0.41
N ALA A 107 19.46 -17.01 0.48
CA ALA A 107 18.57 -18.06 0.95
C ALA A 107 17.95 -18.84 -0.21
N PRO A 108 17.62 -20.13 0.01
CA PRO A 108 16.95 -20.95 -1.03
C PRO A 108 15.64 -20.33 -1.55
N ILE A 109 14.92 -19.62 -0.70
CA ILE A 109 13.74 -18.83 -1.05
C ILE A 109 13.71 -17.54 -0.23
N SER A 110 13.32 -16.42 -0.84
CA SER A 110 13.20 -15.14 -0.15
C SER A 110 12.19 -14.23 -0.84
N TYR A 111 11.60 -13.34 -0.06
CA TYR A 111 10.73 -12.28 -0.61
C TYR A 111 11.58 -11.16 -1.20
N GLY A 112 11.22 -10.73 -2.40
CA GLY A 112 11.90 -9.67 -3.14
C GLY A 112 11.78 -8.28 -2.49
N PRO A 113 12.53 -7.29 -2.99
CA PRO A 113 12.54 -5.93 -2.42
C PRO A 113 11.16 -5.25 -2.51
N GLN A 114 10.39 -5.47 -3.58
CA GLN A 114 9.04 -4.90 -3.74
C GLN A 114 8.07 -5.42 -2.67
N THR A 115 8.07 -6.72 -2.40
CA THR A 115 7.26 -7.32 -1.33
C THR A 115 7.61 -6.70 0.03
N ARG A 116 8.90 -6.55 0.32
CA ARG A 116 9.37 -5.93 1.56
C ARG A 116 8.96 -4.46 1.67
N ALA A 117 8.98 -3.72 0.56
CA ALA A 117 8.54 -2.33 0.53
C ALA A 117 7.03 -2.20 0.78
N VAL A 118 6.21 -3.07 0.19
CA VAL A 118 4.76 -3.09 0.44
C VAL A 118 4.46 -3.41 1.90
N ILE A 119 5.16 -4.39 2.50
CA ILE A 119 5.02 -4.72 3.93
C ILE A 119 5.33 -3.50 4.80
N ALA A 120 6.46 -2.83 4.55
CA ALA A 120 6.84 -1.62 5.27
C ALA A 120 5.79 -0.52 5.13
N TYR A 121 5.32 -0.26 3.93
CA TYR A 121 4.28 0.74 3.66
C TYR A 121 2.98 0.44 4.40
N LEU A 122 2.48 -0.79 4.30
CA LEU A 122 1.25 -1.19 4.99
C LEU A 122 1.38 -1.06 6.51
N HIS A 123 2.53 -1.46 7.08
CA HIS A 123 2.73 -1.40 8.52
C HIS A 123 2.99 0.02 9.03
N THR A 124 3.96 0.73 8.44
CA THR A 124 4.44 2.01 8.99
C THR A 124 3.59 3.21 8.55
N ARG A 125 3.04 3.18 7.32
CA ARG A 125 2.28 4.32 6.78
C ARG A 125 0.77 4.11 6.90
N GLN A 126 0.30 2.87 6.77
CA GLN A 126 -1.13 2.54 6.83
C GLN A 126 -1.55 1.94 8.18
N PHE A 127 -0.61 1.74 9.10
CA PHE A 127 -0.85 1.20 10.45
C PHE A 127 -1.60 -0.14 10.45
N VAL A 128 -1.40 -0.96 9.42
CA VAL A 128 -2.05 -2.26 9.29
C VAL A 128 -1.40 -3.27 10.25
N PRO A 129 -2.17 -3.97 11.09
CA PRO A 129 -1.65 -5.02 11.97
C PRO A 129 -1.03 -6.19 11.19
N LEU A 130 -0.03 -6.86 11.78
CA LEU A 130 0.71 -7.96 11.13
C LEU A 130 -0.19 -9.07 10.60
N ALA A 131 -1.23 -9.45 11.35
CA ALA A 131 -2.19 -10.47 10.94
C ALA A 131 -2.92 -10.08 9.65
N ARG A 132 -3.35 -8.82 9.53
CA ARG A 132 -4.04 -8.30 8.34
C ARG A 132 -3.10 -8.13 7.15
N ILE A 133 -1.82 -7.83 7.39
CA ILE A 133 -0.81 -7.83 6.31
C ILE A 133 -0.65 -9.26 5.76
N SER A 134 -0.55 -10.27 6.64
CA SER A 134 -0.49 -11.67 6.24
C SER A 134 -1.72 -12.09 5.44
N GLU A 135 -2.93 -11.72 5.88
CA GLU A 135 -4.19 -11.95 5.19
C GLU A 135 -4.22 -11.27 3.80
N PHE A 136 -3.82 -10.00 3.71
CA PHE A 136 -3.73 -9.26 2.44
C PHE A 136 -2.85 -9.99 1.42
N PHE A 137 -1.65 -10.38 1.80
CA PHE A 137 -0.76 -11.08 0.88
C PHE A 137 -1.31 -12.44 0.45
N THR A 138 -1.98 -13.16 1.34
CA THR A 138 -2.60 -14.44 1.02
C THR A 138 -3.80 -14.28 0.10
N SER A 139 -4.72 -13.35 0.43
CA SER A 139 -6.02 -13.24 -0.25
C SER A 139 -5.95 -12.43 -1.54
N VAL A 140 -5.11 -11.38 -1.59
CA VAL A 140 -5.03 -10.45 -2.73
C VAL A 140 -3.89 -10.81 -3.67
N CYS A 141 -2.73 -11.22 -3.11
CA CYS A 141 -1.53 -11.48 -3.90
C CYS A 141 -1.26 -12.97 -4.15
N ASN A 142 -2.10 -13.88 -3.64
CA ASN A 142 -1.87 -15.33 -3.69
C ASN A 142 -0.46 -15.72 -3.23
N MET A 143 0.05 -15.05 -2.21
CA MET A 143 1.41 -15.19 -1.69
C MET A 143 1.36 -15.30 -0.15
N PRO A 144 1.23 -16.51 0.43
CA PRO A 144 1.16 -16.68 1.87
C PRO A 144 2.47 -16.25 2.54
N ILE A 145 2.36 -15.40 3.56
CA ILE A 145 3.48 -14.92 4.34
C ILE A 145 3.12 -14.95 5.84
N SER A 146 3.98 -15.53 6.67
CA SER A 146 3.72 -15.59 8.12
C SER A 146 3.98 -14.26 8.82
N GLN A 147 3.27 -14.00 9.93
CA GLN A 147 3.50 -12.82 10.75
C GLN A 147 4.94 -12.73 11.27
N GLY A 148 5.55 -13.87 11.64
CA GLY A 148 6.97 -13.91 12.04
C GLY A 148 7.92 -13.47 10.93
N THR A 149 7.63 -13.84 9.68
CA THR A 149 8.43 -13.39 8.53
C THR A 149 8.25 -11.89 8.30
N ILE A 150 7.04 -11.37 8.43
CA ILE A 150 6.73 -9.93 8.33
C ILE A 150 7.52 -9.17 9.42
N CYS A 151 7.47 -9.63 10.66
CA CYS A 151 8.23 -9.04 11.77
C CYS A 151 9.73 -8.98 11.46
N GLY A 152 10.32 -10.11 11.09
CA GLY A 152 11.74 -10.16 10.73
C GLY A 152 12.13 -9.31 9.50
N ILE A 153 11.20 -9.03 8.58
CA ILE A 153 11.43 -8.07 7.50
C ILE A 153 11.46 -6.64 8.06
N LEU A 154 10.51 -6.28 8.91
CA LEU A 154 10.42 -4.96 9.53
C LEU A 154 11.64 -4.67 10.41
N ASP A 155 12.10 -5.64 11.21
CA ASP A 155 13.30 -5.52 12.04
C ASP A 155 14.54 -5.19 11.20
N ARG A 156 14.76 -5.93 10.10
CA ARG A 156 15.88 -5.68 9.19
C ARG A 156 15.77 -4.32 8.49
N LEU A 157 14.57 -3.85 8.20
CA LEU A 157 14.36 -2.51 7.63
C LEU A 157 14.63 -1.42 8.67
N ALA A 158 14.22 -1.62 9.92
CA ALA A 158 14.51 -0.71 11.02
C ALA A 158 16.04 -0.56 11.23
N GLU A 159 16.78 -1.66 11.23
CA GLU A 159 18.25 -1.60 11.31
C GLU A 159 18.88 -0.82 10.16
N LYS A 160 18.39 -1.02 8.93
CA LYS A 160 18.87 -0.25 7.76
C LYS A 160 18.51 1.24 7.84
N ALA A 161 17.39 1.58 8.47
CA ALA A 161 16.96 2.96 8.65
C ALA A 161 17.65 3.68 9.81
N ARG A 162 18.38 2.96 10.69
CA ARG A 162 19.06 3.53 11.87
C ARG A 162 19.94 4.74 11.57
N PRO A 163 20.81 4.75 10.52
CA PRO A 163 21.59 5.96 10.21
C PRO A 163 20.74 7.18 9.88
N ALA A 164 19.64 7.00 9.14
CA ALA A 164 18.71 8.08 8.83
C ALA A 164 17.98 8.58 10.10
N PHE A 165 17.59 7.67 10.98
CA PHE A 165 17.00 8.02 12.28
C PHE A 165 17.95 8.88 13.13
N GLU A 166 19.23 8.53 13.21
CA GLU A 166 20.22 9.31 13.96
C GLU A 166 20.42 10.72 13.38
N LEU A 167 20.39 10.88 12.06
CA LEU A 167 20.43 12.20 11.41
C LEU A 167 19.19 13.04 11.75
N ILE A 168 17.99 12.44 11.70
CA ILE A 168 16.74 13.09 12.09
C ILE A 168 16.80 13.53 13.56
N LYS A 169 17.21 12.64 14.46
CA LYS A 169 17.39 12.92 15.88
C LYS A 169 18.32 14.11 16.10
N GLN A 170 19.47 14.15 15.42
CA GLN A 170 20.40 15.26 15.50
C GLN A 170 19.78 16.58 15.00
N ALA A 171 18.98 16.52 13.91
CA ALA A 171 18.29 17.68 13.36
C ALA A 171 17.26 18.22 14.35
N VAL A 172 16.47 17.37 15.00
CA VAL A 172 15.51 17.73 16.04
C VAL A 172 16.24 18.38 17.23
N CYS A 173 17.32 17.76 17.74
CA CYS A 173 18.08 18.27 18.88
C CYS A 173 18.74 19.65 18.62
N LYS A 174 19.02 19.98 17.36
CA LYS A 174 19.61 21.28 16.96
C LYS A 174 18.55 22.35 16.64
N SER A 175 17.28 22.00 16.66
CA SER A 175 16.20 22.92 16.31
C SER A 175 15.91 23.88 17.46
N SER A 176 15.65 25.15 17.13
CA SER A 176 15.30 26.19 18.12
C SER A 176 13.90 25.98 18.71
N VAL A 177 13.01 25.30 17.96
CA VAL A 177 11.65 25.00 18.40
C VAL A 177 11.40 23.51 18.12
N VAL A 178 10.96 22.80 19.17
CA VAL A 178 10.65 21.36 19.12
C VAL A 178 9.28 21.15 19.74
N GLY A 179 8.39 20.47 19.01
CA GLY A 179 7.13 19.96 19.54
C GLY A 179 7.33 18.55 20.08
N SER A 180 6.61 18.22 21.16
CA SER A 180 6.57 16.85 21.68
C SER A 180 5.13 16.42 21.96
N ASP A 181 4.89 15.13 21.80
CA ASP A 181 3.62 14.49 22.13
C ASP A 181 3.88 13.17 22.84
N GLU A 182 2.98 12.76 23.73
CA GLU A 182 3.10 11.49 24.45
C GLU A 182 1.91 10.58 24.22
N THR A 183 2.18 9.29 24.09
CA THR A 183 1.17 8.26 23.95
C THR A 183 1.42 7.13 24.93
N GLY A 184 0.39 6.79 25.73
CA GLY A 184 0.46 5.66 26.66
C GLY A 184 0.38 4.33 25.92
N VAL A 185 1.29 3.41 26.24
CA VAL A 185 1.33 2.05 25.69
C VAL A 185 1.39 1.04 26.82
N ASN A 186 0.50 0.05 26.77
CA ASN A 186 0.54 -1.05 27.73
C ASN A 186 1.45 -2.16 27.21
N LEU A 187 2.53 -2.45 27.92
CA LEU A 187 3.47 -3.50 27.60
C LEU A 187 3.56 -4.48 28.80
N ASN A 188 3.18 -5.72 28.57
CA ASN A 188 3.18 -6.76 29.60
C ASN A 188 2.39 -6.35 30.88
N GLY A 189 1.24 -5.70 30.73
CA GLY A 189 0.41 -5.26 31.85
C GLY A 189 0.90 -3.99 32.56
N LYS A 190 2.00 -3.38 32.11
CA LYS A 190 2.54 -2.13 32.65
C LYS A 190 2.37 -1.00 31.65
N LEU A 191 1.95 0.18 32.15
CA LEU A 191 1.86 1.39 31.35
C LEU A 191 3.26 1.96 31.10
N HIS A 192 3.57 2.19 29.84
CA HIS A 192 4.77 2.89 29.37
C HIS A 192 4.35 4.08 28.51
N TRP A 193 5.26 5.03 28.33
CA TRP A 193 5.03 6.23 27.54
C TRP A 193 5.98 6.25 26.36
N ILE A 194 5.44 6.49 25.17
CA ILE A 194 6.19 6.75 23.94
C ILE A 194 6.12 8.26 23.71
N TRP A 195 7.29 8.88 23.59
CA TRP A 195 7.44 10.29 23.28
C TRP A 195 7.82 10.48 21.84
N THR A 196 7.05 11.28 21.12
CA THR A 196 7.37 11.71 19.76
C THR A 196 7.89 13.13 19.79
N TRP A 197 8.99 13.37 19.09
CA TRP A 197 9.62 14.68 18.98
C TRP A 197 9.66 15.10 17.53
N GLN A 198 9.31 16.36 17.23
CA GLN A 198 9.28 16.89 15.87
C GLN A 198 9.78 18.34 15.83
N SER A 199 10.28 18.73 14.66
CA SER A 199 10.63 20.12 14.34
C SER A 199 10.08 20.49 12.97
N GLN A 200 10.18 21.76 12.57
CA GLN A 200 9.75 22.20 11.23
C GLN A 200 10.50 21.51 10.08
N LYS A 201 11.69 20.99 10.34
CA LYS A 201 12.57 20.38 9.32
C LYS A 201 12.74 18.87 9.49
N ALA A 202 12.30 18.28 10.59
CA ALA A 202 12.41 16.87 10.91
C ALA A 202 11.35 16.44 11.94
#